data_df739b4f76b47409588d3e7070ed497d
#
_entry.id   df739b4f76b47409588d3e7070ed497d
#
_cell.length_a   1.000
_cell.length_b   1.000
_cell.length_c   1.000
_cell.angle_alpha   90.00
_cell.angle_beta   90.00
_cell.angle_gamma   90.00
#
_symmetry.space_group_name_H-M   'P 1'
#
loop_
_entity.id
_entity.type
_entity.pdbx_description
1 polymer ?
#
loop_
_entity_poly.entity_id
_entity_poly.type
_entity_poly.pdbx_seq_one_letter_code
_entity_poly.pdbx_strand_id
1 'polypeptide(L)'
;MKKTYHLGATAAFGLEGVVANELKRMGFDAKGFHGGATFDGTLEDAFRANLWLRAADRVLLYFGRFKAVTFDSLFEQNKVLPWEELLPRNAEVYVTGACARSQLMSVSDVQSIAKKAIVERMKKAYSLNWLPEDGARYHIDVHIHQDE
;
A
#
# COMPACT_ATOMS: atom_id res chain seq x y z
N MET A 1 -14.46 18.08 -0.31
CA MET A 1 -13.04 18.02 0.13
C MET A 1 -12.36 16.86 -0.57
N LYS A 2 -11.18 17.09 -1.13
CA LYS A 2 -10.37 15.99 -1.68
C LYS A 2 -9.81 15.15 -0.53
N LYS A 3 -9.91 13.83 -0.64
CA LYS A 3 -9.38 12.91 0.36
C LYS A 3 -7.85 12.94 0.35
N THR A 4 -7.26 13.08 1.53
CA THR A 4 -5.80 13.05 1.74
C THR A 4 -5.37 11.65 2.16
N TYR A 5 -4.26 11.20 1.62
CA TYR A 5 -3.66 9.90 1.89
C TYR A 5 -2.24 10.06 2.43
N HIS A 6 -1.79 9.10 3.21
CA HIS A 6 -0.40 8.99 3.58
C HIS A 6 0.36 8.30 2.45
N LEU A 7 1.39 8.95 1.93
CA LEU A 7 2.13 8.52 0.75
C LEU A 7 3.60 8.29 1.10
N GLY A 8 4.25 7.42 0.36
CA GLY A 8 5.68 7.17 0.48
C GLY A 8 6.36 7.11 -0.87
N ALA A 9 7.53 7.69 -0.96
CA ALA A 9 8.41 7.57 -2.11
C ALA A 9 9.63 6.73 -1.72
N THR A 10 9.77 5.55 -2.30
CA THR A 10 10.90 4.66 -2.02
C THR A 10 12.14 5.08 -2.77
N ALA A 11 13.31 4.87 -2.18
CA ALA A 11 14.59 5.22 -2.79
C ALA A 11 15.70 4.26 -2.38
N ALA A 12 16.75 4.20 -3.18
CA ALA A 12 17.98 3.52 -2.82
C ALA A 12 18.62 4.16 -1.58
N PHE A 13 19.32 3.35 -0.79
CA PHE A 13 20.00 3.83 0.42
C PHE A 13 20.99 4.96 0.09
N GLY A 14 20.92 6.00 0.89
CA GLY A 14 21.73 7.22 0.72
C GLY A 14 21.01 8.31 -0.09
N LEU A 15 19.91 8.02 -0.76
CA LEU A 15 19.13 9.00 -1.53
C LEU A 15 17.89 9.53 -0.81
N GLU A 16 17.62 9.08 0.41
CA GLU A 16 16.43 9.46 1.19
C GLU A 16 16.33 10.98 1.37
N GLY A 17 17.45 11.62 1.70
CA GLY A 17 17.51 13.08 1.83
C GLY A 17 17.25 13.82 0.51
N VAL A 18 17.70 13.26 -0.59
CA VAL A 18 17.47 13.81 -1.93
C VAL A 18 15.98 13.77 -2.26
N VAL A 19 15.33 12.62 -2.07
CA VAL A 19 13.90 12.45 -2.31
C VAL A 19 13.07 13.35 -1.40
N ALA A 20 13.40 13.43 -0.11
CA ALA A 20 12.73 14.33 0.82
C ALA A 20 12.84 15.80 0.38
N ASN A 21 14.01 16.22 -0.10
CA ASN A 21 14.20 17.58 -0.61
C ASN A 21 13.44 17.85 -1.90
N GLU A 22 13.39 16.88 -2.82
CA GLU A 22 12.56 16.98 -4.03
C GLU A 22 11.08 17.18 -3.68
N LEU A 23 10.55 16.38 -2.75
CA LEU A 23 9.17 16.52 -2.26
C LEU A 23 8.90 17.87 -1.60
N LYS A 24 9.83 18.37 -0.79
CA LYS A 24 9.73 19.70 -0.17
C LYS A 24 9.69 20.82 -1.22
N ARG A 25 10.50 20.70 -2.27
CA ARG A 25 10.46 21.65 -3.40
C ARG A 25 9.14 21.61 -4.17
N MET A 26 8.44 20.47 -4.15
CA MET A 26 7.10 20.32 -4.72
C MET A 26 6.00 20.88 -3.81
N GLY A 27 6.34 21.35 -2.59
CA GLY A 27 5.42 21.92 -1.63
C GLY A 27 4.88 20.97 -0.58
N PHE A 28 5.45 19.76 -0.45
CA PHE A 28 5.02 18.78 0.56
C PHE A 28 5.83 18.88 1.85
N ASP A 29 5.19 18.61 2.99
CA ASP A 29 5.90 18.38 4.25
C ASP A 29 6.41 16.93 4.28
N ALA A 30 7.63 16.75 3.77
CA ALA A 30 8.22 15.43 3.60
C ALA A 30 9.19 15.10 4.72
N LYS A 31 9.14 13.84 5.18
CA LYS A 31 10.05 13.28 6.19
C LYS A 31 10.78 12.07 5.62
N GLY A 32 12.11 12.09 5.69
CA GLY A 32 12.94 10.95 5.32
C GLY A 32 12.82 9.80 6.33
N PHE A 33 12.85 8.58 5.83
CA PHE A 33 13.00 7.36 6.60
C PHE A 33 14.00 6.42 5.90
N HIS A 34 14.38 5.35 6.55
CA HIS A 34 15.30 4.38 5.95
C HIS A 34 14.69 3.69 4.72
N GLY A 35 15.13 4.08 3.52
CA GLY A 35 14.63 3.58 2.23
C GLY A 35 13.68 4.52 1.49
N GLY A 36 13.51 5.78 1.94
CA GLY A 36 12.67 6.74 1.21
C GLY A 36 12.25 7.96 2.00
N ALA A 37 11.10 8.52 1.63
CA ALA A 37 10.48 9.64 2.32
C ALA A 37 8.96 9.52 2.31
N THR A 38 8.31 9.99 3.37
CA THR A 38 6.85 10.04 3.47
C THR A 38 6.33 11.46 3.37
N PHE A 39 5.11 11.60 2.89
CA PHE A 39 4.39 12.87 2.80
C PHE A 39 2.88 12.61 2.74
N ASP A 40 2.07 13.63 2.99
CA ASP A 40 0.63 13.54 2.86
C ASP A 40 0.16 14.29 1.62
N GLY A 41 -0.80 13.74 0.91
CA GLY A 41 -1.33 14.36 -0.31
C GLY A 41 -2.55 13.64 -0.87
N THR A 42 -3.13 14.22 -1.91
CA THR A 42 -4.24 13.62 -2.66
C THR A 42 -3.74 12.57 -3.66
N LEU A 43 -4.64 11.87 -4.33
CA LEU A 43 -4.26 10.99 -5.45
C LEU A 43 -3.60 11.78 -6.60
N GLU A 44 -4.05 13.01 -6.87
CA GLU A 44 -3.41 13.87 -7.86
C GLU A 44 -1.98 14.21 -7.46
N ASP A 45 -1.74 14.44 -6.17
CA ASP A 45 -0.39 14.67 -5.64
C ASP A 45 0.50 13.44 -5.77
N ALA A 46 -0.06 12.25 -5.56
CA ALA A 46 0.66 10.99 -5.79
C ALA A 46 1.08 10.84 -7.27
N PHE A 47 0.20 11.14 -8.21
CA PHE A 47 0.52 11.14 -9.63
C PHE A 47 1.56 12.19 -9.98
N ARG A 48 1.42 13.41 -9.44
CA ARG A 48 2.40 14.50 -9.63
C ARG A 48 3.77 14.10 -9.10
N ALA A 49 3.85 13.51 -7.90
CA ALA A 49 5.08 13.02 -7.33
C ALA A 49 5.71 11.92 -8.20
N ASN A 50 4.90 10.99 -8.70
CA ASN A 50 5.37 9.91 -9.56
C ASN A 50 5.97 10.40 -10.88
N LEU A 51 5.47 11.52 -11.42
CA LEU A 51 5.98 12.12 -12.65
C LEU A 51 7.23 13.00 -12.42
N TRP A 52 7.35 13.66 -11.28
CA TRP A 52 8.35 14.69 -11.04
C TRP A 52 9.55 14.23 -10.20
N LEU A 53 9.40 13.21 -9.37
CA LEU A 53 10.53 12.69 -8.59
C LEU A 53 11.55 12.01 -9.50
N ARG A 54 12.83 12.34 -9.31
CA ARG A 54 13.95 11.82 -10.11
C ARG A 54 14.75 10.75 -9.36
N ALA A 55 14.85 10.88 -8.04
CA ALA A 55 15.65 10.00 -7.22
C ALA A 55 14.83 8.89 -6.53
N ALA A 56 13.51 8.88 -6.69
CA ALA A 56 12.62 7.86 -6.14
C ALA A 56 12.40 6.73 -7.14
N ASP A 57 12.26 5.51 -6.61
CA ASP A 57 11.93 4.33 -7.41
C ASP A 57 10.42 4.20 -7.64
N ARG A 58 9.63 4.40 -6.59
CA ARG A 58 8.17 4.26 -6.61
C ARG A 58 7.50 5.23 -5.67
N VAL A 59 6.28 5.62 -6.01
CA VAL A 59 5.36 6.31 -5.09
C VAL A 59 4.29 5.31 -4.66
N LEU A 60 4.15 5.12 -3.36
CA LEU A 60 3.24 4.17 -2.74
C LEU A 60 2.16 4.91 -1.94
N LEU A 61 0.98 4.35 -1.90
CA LEU A 61 -0.10 4.80 -1.03
C LEU A 61 -0.18 3.83 0.15
N TYR A 62 0.01 4.35 1.37
CA TYR A 62 -0.20 3.57 2.59
C TYR A 62 -1.69 3.51 2.90
N PHE A 63 -2.29 2.36 2.65
CA PHE A 63 -3.74 2.22 2.78
C PHE A 63 -4.17 1.78 4.16
N GLY A 64 -3.38 0.97 4.83
CA GLY A 64 -3.64 0.52 6.18
C GLY A 64 -2.37 0.10 6.91
N ARG A 65 -2.40 0.21 8.23
CA ARG A 65 -1.34 -0.26 9.13
C ARG A 65 -1.99 -0.85 10.37
N PHE A 66 -1.62 -2.06 10.72
CA PHE A 66 -2.20 -2.77 11.86
C PHE A 66 -1.26 -3.87 12.37
N LYS A 67 -1.48 -4.28 13.61
CA LYS A 67 -0.72 -5.37 14.23
C LYS A 67 -1.32 -6.72 13.88
N ALA A 68 -0.50 -7.67 13.44
CA ALA A 68 -0.93 -9.03 13.10
C ALA A 68 0.10 -10.06 13.54
N VAL A 69 -0.20 -10.79 14.58
CA VAL A 69 0.63 -11.89 15.11
C VAL A 69 0.19 -13.27 14.65
N THR A 70 -1.01 -13.36 14.09
CA THR A 70 -1.60 -14.60 13.54
C THR A 70 -2.16 -14.36 12.14
N PHE A 71 -2.30 -15.42 11.36
CA PHE A 71 -2.94 -15.33 10.04
C PHE A 71 -4.41 -14.92 10.12
N ASP A 72 -5.14 -15.33 11.16
CA ASP A 72 -6.52 -14.89 11.39
C ASP A 72 -6.59 -13.39 11.65
N SER A 73 -5.69 -12.85 12.47
CA SER A 73 -5.58 -11.41 12.72
C SER A 73 -5.26 -10.65 11.42
N LEU A 74 -4.31 -11.15 10.63
CA LEU A 74 -3.98 -10.57 9.33
C LEU A 74 -5.19 -10.53 8.40
N PHE A 75 -5.96 -11.60 8.33
CA PHE A 75 -7.17 -11.69 7.51
C PHE A 75 -8.24 -10.69 7.97
N GLU A 76 -8.60 -10.70 9.24
CA GLU A 76 -9.68 -9.88 9.78
C GLU A 76 -9.35 -8.38 9.72
N GLN A 77 -8.13 -7.99 10.07
CA GLN A 77 -7.70 -6.60 10.02
C GLN A 77 -7.64 -6.07 8.58
N ASN A 78 -7.17 -6.89 7.64
CA ASN A 78 -7.13 -6.53 6.23
C ASN A 78 -8.54 -6.40 5.63
N LYS A 79 -9.46 -7.30 5.99
CA LYS A 79 -10.85 -7.30 5.53
C LYS A 79 -11.64 -6.06 5.99
N VAL A 80 -11.27 -5.46 7.12
CA VAL A 80 -11.93 -4.23 7.64
C VAL A 80 -11.58 -3.01 6.80
N LEU A 81 -10.44 -2.99 6.12
CA LEU A 81 -10.04 -1.86 5.29
C LEU A 81 -11.03 -1.62 4.13
N PRO A 82 -11.35 -0.35 3.82
CA PRO A 82 -12.35 -0.01 2.80
C PRO A 82 -11.77 -0.10 1.37
N TRP A 83 -11.42 -1.30 0.93
CA TRP A 83 -10.78 -1.55 -0.36
C TRP A 83 -11.59 -1.03 -1.55
N GLU A 84 -12.92 -1.03 -1.44
CA GLU A 84 -13.84 -0.51 -2.45
C GLU A 84 -13.67 0.99 -2.75
N GLU A 85 -13.02 1.73 -1.87
CA GLU A 85 -12.73 3.15 -2.10
C GLU A 85 -11.61 3.37 -3.12
N LEU A 86 -10.72 2.39 -3.29
CA LEU A 86 -9.58 2.45 -4.22
C LEU A 86 -9.72 1.49 -5.40
N LEU A 87 -10.32 0.33 -5.17
CA LEU A 87 -10.39 -0.73 -6.15
C LEU A 87 -11.77 -0.75 -6.83
N PRO A 88 -11.83 -0.65 -8.16
CA PRO A 88 -13.09 -0.82 -8.87
C PRO A 88 -13.56 -2.27 -8.84
N ARG A 89 -14.82 -2.48 -9.17
CA ARG A 89 -15.50 -3.79 -9.14
C ARG A 89 -14.75 -4.91 -9.87
N ASN A 90 -14.06 -4.58 -10.96
CA ASN A 90 -13.35 -5.52 -11.81
C ASN A 90 -11.82 -5.47 -11.67
N ALA A 91 -11.31 -4.86 -10.60
CA ALA A 91 -9.87 -4.79 -10.37
C ALA A 91 -9.25 -6.18 -10.30
N GLU A 92 -8.13 -6.38 -11.00
CA GLU A 92 -7.26 -7.53 -10.81
C GLU A 92 -6.38 -7.26 -9.57
N VAL A 93 -6.59 -8.01 -8.51
CA VAL A 93 -5.87 -7.85 -7.25
C VAL A 93 -4.59 -8.69 -7.29
N TYR A 94 -3.45 -8.01 -7.37
CA TYR A 94 -2.13 -8.64 -7.37
C TYR A 94 -1.40 -8.30 -6.07
N VAL A 95 -1.18 -9.29 -5.21
CA VAL A 95 -0.58 -9.10 -3.88
C VAL A 95 0.84 -9.65 -3.87
N THR A 96 1.78 -8.82 -3.45
CA THR A 96 3.14 -9.21 -3.07
C THR A 96 3.35 -8.99 -1.58
N GLY A 97 4.37 -9.59 -1.00
CA GLY A 97 4.60 -9.48 0.43
C GLY A 97 6.06 -9.61 0.79
N ALA A 98 6.38 -9.09 1.97
CA ALA A 98 7.66 -9.29 2.62
C ALA A 98 7.44 -9.42 4.13
N CYS A 99 8.17 -10.33 4.77
CA CYS A 99 8.11 -10.56 6.20
C CYS A 99 9.51 -10.45 6.79
N ALA A 100 9.65 -9.70 7.87
CA ALA A 100 10.89 -9.57 8.60
C ALA A 100 10.61 -9.46 10.11
N ARG A 101 11.36 -10.21 10.91
CA ARG A 101 11.29 -10.18 12.39
C ARG A 101 9.86 -10.31 12.93
N SER A 102 9.05 -11.20 12.31
CA SER A 102 7.65 -11.42 12.64
C SER A 102 7.39 -12.90 12.94
N GLN A 103 6.32 -13.17 13.68
CA GLN A 103 5.80 -14.53 13.84
C GLN A 103 5.22 -15.09 12.54
N LEU A 104 4.75 -14.21 11.65
CA LEU A 104 4.29 -14.56 10.30
C LEU A 104 5.49 -14.54 9.33
N MET A 105 6.10 -15.69 9.11
CA MET A 105 7.32 -15.80 8.31
C MET A 105 7.09 -16.33 6.89
N SER A 106 5.95 -16.96 6.63
CA SER A 106 5.61 -17.48 5.30
C SER A 106 5.07 -16.37 4.40
N VAL A 107 5.90 -15.85 3.51
CA VAL A 107 5.52 -14.80 2.55
C VAL A 107 4.37 -15.25 1.64
N SER A 108 4.41 -16.50 1.16
CA SER A 108 3.35 -17.04 0.30
C SER A 108 1.99 -17.10 1.01
N ASP A 109 1.98 -17.48 2.29
CA ASP A 109 0.75 -17.53 3.07
C ASP A 109 0.22 -16.14 3.37
N VAL A 110 1.11 -15.19 3.70
CA VAL A 110 0.74 -13.78 3.89
C VAL A 110 0.11 -13.21 2.62
N GLN A 111 0.69 -13.45 1.46
CA GLN A 111 0.14 -13.02 0.17
C GLN A 111 -1.24 -13.61 -0.10
N SER A 112 -1.38 -14.92 0.09
CA SER A 112 -2.64 -15.65 -0.15
C SER A 112 -3.76 -15.19 0.79
N ILE A 113 -3.46 -15.03 2.06
CA ILE A 113 -4.42 -14.61 3.09
C ILE A 113 -4.82 -13.14 2.89
N ALA A 114 -3.87 -12.26 2.60
CA ALA A 114 -4.15 -10.87 2.29
C ALA A 114 -5.04 -10.75 1.04
N LYS A 115 -4.71 -11.46 -0.04
CA LYS A 115 -5.55 -11.49 -1.26
C LYS A 115 -6.96 -11.99 -0.94
N LYS A 116 -7.09 -13.08 -0.19
CA LYS A 116 -8.41 -13.62 0.21
C LYS A 116 -9.22 -12.60 1.00
N ALA A 117 -8.62 -11.90 1.95
CA ALA A 117 -9.29 -10.86 2.73
C ALA A 117 -9.80 -9.70 1.87
N ILE A 118 -8.98 -9.24 0.93
CA ILE A 118 -9.32 -8.17 -0.01
C ILE A 118 -10.49 -8.62 -0.90
N VAL A 119 -10.39 -9.80 -1.49
CA VAL A 119 -11.44 -10.36 -2.36
C VAL A 119 -12.77 -10.52 -1.60
N GLU A 120 -12.75 -11.02 -0.37
CA GLU A 120 -13.96 -11.16 0.46
C GLU A 120 -14.57 -9.78 0.77
N ARG A 121 -13.77 -8.78 1.06
CA ARG A 121 -14.24 -7.40 1.26
C ARG A 121 -14.89 -6.86 -0.01
N MET A 122 -14.23 -7.01 -1.16
CA MET A 122 -14.72 -6.54 -2.45
C MET A 122 -16.02 -7.22 -2.86
N LYS A 123 -16.12 -8.53 -2.68
CA LYS A 123 -17.34 -9.29 -2.93
C LYS A 123 -18.51 -8.78 -2.10
N LYS A 124 -18.27 -8.50 -0.82
CA LYS A 124 -19.29 -7.93 0.07
C LYS A 124 -19.69 -6.52 -0.34
N ALA A 125 -18.72 -5.66 -0.63
CA ALA A 125 -18.96 -4.25 -0.96
C ALA A 125 -19.74 -4.08 -2.27
N TYR A 126 -19.44 -4.91 -3.28
CA TYR A 126 -20.08 -4.87 -4.59
C TYR A 126 -21.21 -5.90 -4.77
N SER A 127 -21.58 -6.63 -3.72
CA SER A 127 -22.62 -7.67 -3.76
C SER A 127 -22.37 -8.71 -4.85
N LEU A 128 -21.14 -9.22 -4.93
CA LEU A 128 -20.68 -10.19 -5.90
C LEU A 128 -20.45 -11.57 -5.27
N ASN A 129 -20.80 -12.62 -6.00
CA ASN A 129 -20.44 -14.00 -5.63
C ASN A 129 -19.01 -14.34 -6.07
N TRP A 130 -18.51 -13.67 -7.11
CA TRP A 130 -17.20 -13.88 -7.69
C TRP A 130 -16.64 -12.56 -8.24
N LEU A 131 -15.33 -12.33 -8.05
CA LEU A 131 -14.66 -11.16 -8.59
C LEU A 131 -14.19 -11.46 -10.03
N PRO A 132 -14.58 -10.67 -11.04
CA PRO A 132 -14.20 -10.95 -12.42
C PRO A 132 -12.71 -10.77 -12.70
N GLU A 133 -12.04 -9.84 -12.02
CA GLU A 133 -10.61 -9.54 -12.19
C GLU A 133 -10.18 -9.33 -13.66
N ASP A 134 -11.06 -8.79 -14.48
CA ASP A 134 -10.83 -8.52 -15.90
C ASP A 134 -10.46 -7.07 -16.23
N GLY A 135 -10.31 -6.25 -15.21
CA GLY A 135 -9.90 -4.85 -15.31
C GLY A 135 -8.41 -4.62 -15.13
N ALA A 136 -8.06 -3.40 -14.78
CA ALA A 136 -6.67 -3.04 -14.50
C ALA A 136 -6.11 -3.78 -13.29
N ARG A 137 -4.81 -4.11 -13.36
CA ARG A 137 -4.09 -4.72 -12.24
C ARG A 137 -3.73 -3.68 -11.20
N TYR A 138 -4.09 -3.95 -9.96
CA TYR A 138 -3.71 -3.18 -8.80
C TYR A 138 -2.69 -3.96 -7.97
N HIS A 139 -1.49 -3.42 -7.87
CA HIS A 139 -0.41 -4.02 -7.11
C HIS A 139 -0.50 -3.57 -5.66
N ILE A 140 -0.67 -4.54 -4.76
CA ILE A 140 -0.78 -4.33 -3.33
C ILE A 140 0.40 -5.02 -2.64
N ASP A 141 1.23 -4.23 -1.96
CA ASP A 141 2.34 -4.74 -1.17
C ASP A 141 1.94 -4.86 0.30
N VAL A 142 2.14 -6.04 0.86
CA VAL A 142 1.93 -6.32 2.28
C VAL A 142 3.28 -6.55 2.94
N HIS A 143 3.71 -5.60 3.75
CA HIS A 143 4.96 -5.70 4.50
C HIS A 143 4.66 -5.95 5.96
N ILE A 144 5.23 -7.02 6.52
CA ILE A 144 5.14 -7.31 7.94
C ILE A 144 6.54 -7.18 8.55
N HIS A 145 6.67 -6.25 9.48
CA HIS A 145 7.91 -6.02 10.21
C HIS A 145 7.60 -5.90 11.70
N GLN A 146 8.21 -6.77 12.53
CA GLN A 146 7.96 -6.81 13.98
C GLN A 146 6.47 -6.95 14.32
N ASP A 147 5.77 -7.86 13.62
CA ASP A 147 4.33 -8.15 13.79
C ASP A 147 3.37 -7.00 13.44
N GLU A 148 3.83 -6.02 12.65
CA GLU A 148 3.01 -4.93 12.13
C GLU A 148 3.09 -4.81 10.61
#